data_6da04be00b1ecaab4c314f25c39a56bb
#
_entry.id   6da04be00b1ecaab4c314f25c39a56bb
#
_cell.length_a   1.000
_cell.length_b   1.000
_cell.length_c   1.000
_cell.angle_alpha   90.00
_cell.angle_beta   90.00
_cell.angle_gamma   90.00
#
_symmetry.space_group_name_H-M   'P 1'
#
loop_
_entity.id
_entity.type
_entity.pdbx_description
1 polymer ?
#
loop_
_entity_poly.entity_id
_entity_poly.type
_entity_poly.pdbx_seq_one_letter_code
_entity_poly.pdbx_strand_id
1 'polypeptide(L)'
;SKLLGVNKAPGDFPGGKAGDALTVEFTVLGIPCLGLNGGMGIKHNWAFSFQIATADQAETDRYWNAIVENGGEASQCGWCKDRWGIH
;
A
#
# COMPACT_ATOMS: atom_id res chain seq x y z
N SER A 1 -3.03 -0.26 10.95
CA SER A 1 -2.93 -1.15 9.78
C SER A 1 -2.52 -2.55 10.22
N LYS A 2 -3.17 -3.54 9.70
CA LYS A 2 -2.96 -4.92 10.10
C LYS A 2 -2.98 -5.85 8.90
N LEU A 3 -2.17 -6.91 8.97
CA LEU A 3 -2.26 -8.04 8.06
C LEU A 3 -3.34 -9.00 8.61
N LEU A 4 -4.36 -9.29 7.82
CA LEU A 4 -5.48 -10.14 8.24
C LEU A 4 -5.34 -11.58 7.77
N GLY A 5 -4.81 -11.80 6.58
CA GLY A 5 -4.63 -13.14 6.05
C GLY A 5 -3.93 -13.16 4.71
N VAL A 6 -3.40 -14.32 4.37
CA VAL A 6 -2.73 -14.57 3.09
C VAL A 6 -3.33 -15.83 2.50
N ASN A 7 -3.84 -15.74 1.26
CA ASN A 7 -4.35 -16.89 0.52
C ASN A 7 -3.36 -17.28 -0.56
N LYS A 8 -2.93 -18.52 -0.53
CA LYS A 8 -1.95 -19.05 -1.51
C LYS A 8 -2.65 -19.51 -2.78
N ALA A 9 -1.96 -19.40 -3.90
CA ALA A 9 -2.49 -19.84 -5.18
C ALA A 9 -2.62 -21.36 -5.21
N PRO A 10 -3.80 -21.90 -5.61
CA PRO A 10 -3.98 -23.35 -5.75
C PRO A 10 -3.31 -23.93 -6.99
N GLY A 11 -2.90 -23.10 -7.93
CA GLY A 11 -2.21 -23.46 -9.16
C GLY A 11 -1.42 -22.29 -9.70
N ASP A 12 -0.69 -22.51 -10.78
CA ASP A 12 0.07 -21.43 -11.42
C ASP A 12 -0.87 -20.36 -11.95
N PHE A 13 -0.40 -19.11 -11.92
CA PHE A 13 -1.15 -17.93 -12.37
C PHE A 13 -0.21 -16.96 -13.07
N PRO A 14 -0.74 -16.00 -13.86
CA PRO A 14 0.11 -15.00 -14.52
C PRO A 14 0.99 -14.25 -13.51
N GLY A 15 2.30 -14.39 -13.62
CA GLY A 15 3.28 -13.75 -12.76
C GLY A 15 3.61 -14.51 -11.48
N GLY A 16 3.09 -15.74 -11.29
CA GLY A 16 3.39 -16.54 -10.11
C GLY A 16 3.10 -18.02 -10.27
N LYS A 17 3.43 -18.78 -9.23
CA LYS A 17 3.31 -20.25 -9.21
C LYS A 17 2.42 -20.71 -8.06
N ALA A 18 1.95 -21.95 -8.15
CA ALA A 18 1.22 -22.59 -7.06
C ALA A 18 2.00 -22.51 -5.75
N GLY A 19 1.30 -22.14 -4.68
CA GLY A 19 1.89 -21.95 -3.35
C GLY A 19 2.38 -20.53 -3.08
N ASP A 20 2.51 -19.66 -4.08
CA ASP A 20 2.77 -18.24 -3.88
C ASP A 20 1.55 -17.53 -3.27
N ALA A 21 1.79 -16.46 -2.54
CA ALA A 21 0.70 -15.63 -2.06
C ALA A 21 -0.05 -15.05 -3.26
N LEU A 22 -1.33 -15.38 -3.39
CA LEU A 22 -2.19 -14.87 -4.47
C LEU A 22 -2.94 -13.63 -4.02
N THR A 23 -3.56 -13.69 -2.86
CA THR A 23 -4.27 -12.57 -2.28
C THR A 23 -3.80 -12.32 -0.84
N VAL A 24 -3.79 -11.07 -0.45
CA VAL A 24 -3.44 -10.64 0.90
C VAL A 24 -4.55 -9.73 1.42
N GLU A 25 -5.14 -10.11 2.53
CA GLU A 25 -6.14 -9.31 3.22
C GLU A 25 -5.47 -8.48 4.32
N PHE A 26 -5.70 -7.19 4.30
CA PHE A 26 -5.10 -6.27 5.26
C PHE A 26 -5.97 -5.04 5.47
N THR A 27 -5.63 -4.24 6.47
CA THR A 27 -6.25 -2.93 6.67
C THR A 27 -5.21 -1.83 6.56
N VAL A 28 -5.62 -0.71 6.00
CA VAL A 28 -4.83 0.52 5.99
C VAL A 28 -5.63 1.55 6.77
N LEU A 29 -5.17 1.87 7.97
CA LEU A 29 -5.83 2.84 8.87
C LEU A 29 -7.34 2.55 9.03
N GLY A 30 -7.68 1.26 9.22
CA GLY A 30 -9.06 0.82 9.40
C GLY A 30 -9.82 0.54 8.12
N ILE A 31 -9.25 0.79 6.96
CA ILE A 31 -9.89 0.51 5.66
C ILE A 31 -9.57 -0.93 5.25
N PRO A 32 -10.57 -1.80 5.06
CA PRO A 32 -10.32 -3.15 4.56
C PRO A 32 -9.78 -3.12 3.13
N CYS A 33 -8.71 -3.87 2.89
CA CYS A 33 -8.07 -3.96 1.58
C CYS A 33 -7.80 -5.40 1.20
N LEU A 34 -7.82 -5.66 -0.09
CA LEU A 34 -7.43 -6.94 -0.67
C LEU A 34 -6.37 -6.68 -1.73
N GLY A 35 -5.16 -7.20 -1.50
CA GLY A 35 -4.11 -7.17 -2.50
C GLY A 35 -4.14 -8.42 -3.37
N LEU A 36 -4.21 -8.25 -4.67
CA LEU A 36 -4.11 -9.34 -5.63
C LEU A 36 -2.73 -9.34 -6.27
N ASN A 37 -2.04 -10.46 -6.17
CA ASN A 37 -0.74 -10.63 -6.82
C ASN A 37 -0.92 -10.93 -8.31
N GLY A 38 -1.03 -9.88 -9.10
CA GLY A 38 -1.24 -10.00 -10.54
C GLY A 38 0.01 -10.20 -11.36
N GLY A 39 1.17 -9.78 -10.86
CA GLY A 39 2.47 -9.96 -11.52
C GLY A 39 2.62 -9.36 -12.91
N MET A 40 1.80 -8.38 -13.26
CA MET A 40 1.67 -7.89 -14.64
C MET A 40 2.53 -6.66 -14.97
N GLY A 41 3.46 -6.27 -14.10
CA GLY A 41 4.28 -5.08 -14.33
C GLY A 41 3.53 -3.76 -14.23
N ILE A 42 2.33 -3.78 -13.66
CA ILE A 42 1.53 -2.58 -13.46
C ILE A 42 2.12 -1.78 -12.31
N LYS A 43 2.29 -0.48 -12.51
CA LYS A 43 2.85 0.43 -11.50
C LYS A 43 1.79 1.38 -10.97
N HIS A 44 1.94 1.77 -9.72
CA HIS A 44 1.13 2.83 -9.12
C HIS A 44 1.40 4.18 -9.79
N ASN A 45 0.39 5.02 -9.83
CA ASN A 45 0.49 6.36 -10.41
C ASN A 45 -0.37 7.36 -9.63
N TRP A 46 -0.43 8.59 -10.11
CA TRP A 46 -1.18 9.69 -9.49
C TRP A 46 -2.70 9.56 -9.55
N ALA A 47 -3.22 8.63 -10.34
CA ALA A 47 -4.67 8.49 -10.51
C ALA A 47 -5.36 7.90 -9.28
N PHE A 48 -4.60 7.29 -8.38
CA PHE A 48 -5.09 6.72 -7.13
C PHE A 48 -4.28 7.23 -5.95
N SER A 49 -4.94 7.55 -4.84
CA SER A 49 -4.28 7.97 -3.61
C SER A 49 -5.13 7.67 -2.39
N PHE A 50 -4.48 7.60 -1.23
CA PHE A 50 -5.15 7.60 0.06
C PHE A 50 -5.12 9.00 0.64
N GLN A 51 -6.26 9.45 1.15
CA GLN A 51 -6.32 10.66 1.95
C GLN A 51 -6.43 10.27 3.42
N ILE A 52 -5.50 10.76 4.22
CA ILE A 52 -5.45 10.45 5.64
C ILE A 52 -5.90 11.68 6.43
N ALA A 53 -7.03 11.54 7.12
CA ALA A 53 -7.50 12.56 8.06
C ALA A 53 -6.85 12.33 9.42
N THR A 54 -6.25 13.37 9.98
CA THR A 54 -5.55 13.30 11.26
C THR A 54 -6.22 14.21 12.30
N ALA A 55 -6.02 13.87 13.58
CA ALA A 55 -6.62 14.60 14.68
C ALA A 55 -5.88 15.90 14.98
N ASP A 56 -4.56 15.94 14.75
CA ASP A 56 -3.72 17.10 15.06
C ASP A 56 -2.45 17.10 14.22
N GLN A 57 -1.64 18.13 14.38
CA GLN A 57 -0.40 18.29 13.64
C GLN A 57 0.64 17.22 14.01
N ALA A 58 0.67 16.79 15.26
CA ALA A 58 1.62 15.76 15.70
C ALA A 58 1.34 14.42 15.01
N GLU A 59 0.07 14.05 14.84
CA GLU A 59 -0.31 12.84 14.10
C GLU A 59 0.01 12.97 12.62
N THR A 60 -0.23 14.13 12.01
CA THR A 60 0.15 14.41 10.62
C THR A 60 1.65 14.24 10.43
N ASP A 61 2.45 14.83 11.30
CA ASP A 61 3.92 14.74 11.22
C ASP A 61 4.40 13.30 11.38
N ARG A 62 3.79 12.53 12.25
CA ARG A 62 4.14 11.13 12.46
C ARG A 62 3.94 10.29 11.19
N TYR A 63 2.78 10.41 10.55
CA TYR A 63 2.51 9.67 9.30
C TYR A 63 3.38 10.17 8.15
N TRP A 64 3.52 11.48 8.01
CA TRP A 64 4.36 12.08 6.99
C TRP A 64 5.80 11.59 7.09
N ASN A 65 6.39 11.68 8.27
CA ASN A 65 7.77 11.27 8.49
C ASN A 65 7.94 9.76 8.30
N ALA A 66 6.98 8.95 8.74
CA ALA A 66 7.04 7.51 8.54
C ALA A 66 7.07 7.14 7.05
N ILE A 67 6.38 7.86 6.21
CA ILE A 67 6.35 7.61 4.76
C ILE A 67 7.62 8.14 4.10
N VAL A 68 7.96 9.39 4.35
CA VAL A 68 9.07 10.08 3.66
C VAL A 68 10.42 9.52 4.09
N GLU A 69 10.59 9.19 5.38
CA GLU A 69 11.88 8.69 5.90
C GLU A 69 12.12 7.20 5.60
N ASN A 70 11.09 6.47 5.17
CA ASN A 70 11.20 5.04 4.86
C ASN A 70 11.20 4.76 3.35
N GLY A 71 11.87 5.60 2.58
CA GLY A 71 12.02 5.41 1.13
C GLY A 71 10.96 6.10 0.29
N GLY A 72 10.05 6.85 0.91
CA GLY A 72 9.10 7.69 0.20
C GLY A 72 9.68 9.03 -0.18
N GLU A 73 8.88 9.83 -0.86
CA GLU A 73 9.25 11.17 -1.32
C GLU A 73 8.15 12.18 -0.99
N ALA A 74 8.55 13.35 -0.51
CA ALA A 74 7.65 14.47 -0.37
C ALA A 74 7.31 15.06 -1.74
N SER A 75 6.06 15.50 -1.90
CA SER A 75 5.58 16.19 -3.09
C SER A 75 4.94 17.52 -2.68
N GLN A 76 4.24 18.17 -3.59
CA GLN A 76 3.65 19.48 -3.37
C GLN A 76 2.35 19.39 -2.57
N CYS A 77 1.98 20.49 -1.91
CA CYS A 77 0.66 20.67 -1.28
C CYS A 77 0.26 19.58 -0.27
N GLY A 78 1.20 19.08 0.51
CA GLY A 78 0.93 18.03 1.48
C GLY A 78 0.81 16.63 0.87
N TRP A 79 1.15 16.47 -0.39
CA TRP A 79 1.23 15.16 -1.04
C TRP A 79 2.60 14.52 -0.78
N CYS A 80 2.58 13.20 -0.63
CA CYS A 80 3.81 12.40 -0.62
C CYS A 80 3.50 11.04 -1.24
N LYS A 81 4.52 10.29 -1.58
CA LYS A 81 4.36 8.91 -2.00
C LYS A 81 5.24 8.01 -1.15
N ASP A 82 4.82 6.76 -0.98
CA ASP A 82 5.62 5.77 -0.29
C ASP A 82 6.68 5.17 -1.22
N ARG A 83 7.52 4.28 -0.69
CA ARG A 83 8.59 3.66 -1.48
C ARG A 83 8.10 2.75 -2.60
N TRP A 84 6.83 2.37 -2.59
CA TRP A 84 6.22 1.55 -3.64
C TRP A 84 5.44 2.36 -4.66
N GLY A 85 5.41 3.68 -4.53
CA GLY A 85 4.75 4.58 -5.47
C GLY A 85 3.28 4.87 -5.17
N ILE A 86 2.77 4.54 -3.99
CA ILE A 86 1.41 4.89 -3.58
C ILE A 86 1.38 6.32 -3.03
N HIS A 87 0.51 7.13 -3.60
CA HIS A 87 0.35 8.55 -3.26
C HIS A 87 -0.63 8.81 -2.13
#